data_17614cb32f8fb565cf61974d70fbb619
#
_entry.id   17614cb32f8fb565cf61974d70fbb619
#
_cell.length_a   1.000
_cell.length_b   1.000
_cell.length_c   1.000
_cell.angle_alpha   90.00
_cell.angle_beta   90.00
_cell.angle_gamma   90.00
#
_symmetry.space_group_name_H-M   'P 1'
#
loop_
_entity.id
_entity.type
_entity.pdbx_description
1 polymer ?
#
loop_
_entity_poly.entity_id
_entity_poly.type
_entity_poly.pdbx_seq_one_letter_code
_entity_poly.pdbx_strand_id
1 'polypeptide(L)'
;MMKHLTTILLIAVAFTFVQQVSGQGVQCDPTKVITAEACASCHANEVAVWKTTPHYRTFEELSRRPQAKQICRNMGVRSPKRSNLCISCHYTVKHKNGKDRPVSGISCESCHGAAKDWLTEHNNYGSPTATKSSESPAMRDQRLAKSAELGMRNTRNLYDIASSCHNCHTVPNEKLVNVGGHRAATEKFELVAYSQGLMRHNFLRGNNTTNVQSSRERLRVMYVVGLIADLEYSTRATALATQKSVYGLTVAGRAAKKAKQLYELQQQLDDPVLQKVLVAFAGAELKINNRSELTGIADQIRQAGTEFAVKDGSGLEVVDPLLPSQDNFVWQASR
;
A
#
# COMPACT_ATOMS: atom_id res chain seq x y z
N MET A 1 45.29 36.88 -47.54
CA MET A 1 44.11 35.98 -47.55
C MET A 1 44.09 35.17 -46.26
N MET A 2 43.41 35.62 -45.23
CA MET A 2 43.27 34.92 -43.95
C MET A 2 41.85 34.32 -43.89
N LYS A 3 41.73 32.98 -43.80
CA LYS A 3 40.46 32.28 -43.65
C LYS A 3 40.17 32.14 -42.16
N HIS A 4 39.11 32.82 -41.69
CA HIS A 4 38.58 32.64 -40.35
C HIS A 4 37.74 31.34 -40.32
N LEU A 5 38.17 30.38 -39.54
CA LEU A 5 37.41 29.17 -39.23
C LEU A 5 36.57 29.45 -37.97
N THR A 6 35.26 29.55 -38.15
CA THR A 6 34.31 29.74 -37.06
C THR A 6 33.90 28.35 -36.56
N THR A 7 34.40 27.95 -35.39
CA THR A 7 33.99 26.69 -34.70
C THR A 7 32.68 26.92 -34.00
N ILE A 8 31.60 26.29 -34.49
CA ILE A 8 30.31 26.25 -33.81
C ILE A 8 30.32 25.17 -32.75
N LEU A 9 30.28 25.56 -31.47
CA LEU A 9 30.19 24.67 -30.32
C LEU A 9 28.70 24.32 -30.12
N LEU A 10 28.31 23.08 -30.49
CA LEU A 10 26.98 22.54 -30.21
C LEU A 10 26.96 22.06 -28.74
N ILE A 11 26.31 22.84 -27.88
CA ILE A 11 25.99 22.44 -26.51
C ILE A 11 24.75 21.54 -26.56
N ALA A 12 24.97 20.24 -26.41
CA ALA A 12 23.88 19.29 -26.21
C ALA A 12 23.35 19.42 -24.77
N VAL A 13 22.20 20.08 -24.63
CA VAL A 13 21.45 20.11 -23.36
C VAL A 13 20.75 18.78 -23.22
N ALA A 14 21.32 17.89 -22.40
CA ALA A 14 20.65 16.67 -21.98
C ALA A 14 19.48 17.02 -21.04
N PHE A 15 18.27 17.00 -21.57
CA PHE A 15 17.04 17.02 -20.76
C PHE A 15 16.94 15.68 -20.02
N THR A 16 17.42 15.64 -18.79
CA THR A 16 17.04 14.57 -17.87
C THR A 16 15.57 14.74 -17.53
N PHE A 17 14.72 13.91 -18.11
CA PHE A 17 13.35 13.73 -17.66
C PHE A 17 13.42 13.14 -16.25
N VAL A 18 13.40 13.98 -15.24
CA VAL A 18 13.04 13.58 -13.89
C VAL A 18 11.56 13.21 -13.95
N GLN A 19 11.28 11.91 -14.03
CA GLN A 19 9.93 11.41 -13.77
C GLN A 19 9.58 11.87 -12.36
N GLN A 20 8.73 12.89 -12.26
CA GLN A 20 8.07 13.20 -11.00
C GLN A 20 7.25 11.99 -10.62
N VAL A 21 7.79 11.17 -9.73
CA VAL A 21 7.01 10.20 -8.96
C VAL A 21 6.12 11.03 -8.05
N SER A 22 4.95 11.40 -8.59
CA SER A 22 3.91 12.02 -7.80
C SER A 22 3.54 11.02 -6.71
N GLY A 23 3.79 11.38 -5.45
CA GLY A 23 3.41 10.63 -4.25
C GLY A 23 1.89 10.57 -4.04
N GLN A 24 1.13 10.39 -5.11
CA GLN A 24 -0.28 10.07 -5.06
C GLN A 24 -0.39 8.57 -4.94
N GLY A 25 -1.09 8.16 -3.91
CA GLY A 25 -1.27 6.79 -3.52
C GLY A 25 -1.53 5.82 -4.66
N VAL A 26 -1.30 4.56 -4.36
CA VAL A 26 -1.37 3.41 -5.27
C VAL A 26 -2.79 3.27 -5.87
N GLN A 27 -3.18 4.20 -6.74
CA GLN A 27 -4.43 4.13 -7.47
C GLN A 27 -4.27 3.15 -8.64
N CYS A 28 -5.28 2.30 -8.83
CA CYS A 28 -5.36 1.47 -10.01
C CYS A 28 -5.79 2.30 -11.21
N ASP A 29 -5.19 2.07 -12.37
CA ASP A 29 -5.66 2.61 -13.64
C ASP A 29 -7.08 2.06 -13.94
N PRO A 30 -8.12 2.90 -13.96
CA PRO A 30 -9.50 2.42 -14.16
C PRO A 30 -9.73 1.74 -15.50
N THR A 31 -8.90 2.00 -16.52
CA THR A 31 -8.98 1.38 -17.86
C THR A 31 -8.47 -0.06 -17.85
N LYS A 32 -7.70 -0.43 -16.82
CA LYS A 32 -7.10 -1.76 -16.66
C LYS A 32 -7.79 -2.61 -15.59
N VAL A 33 -8.78 -2.07 -14.88
CA VAL A 33 -9.59 -2.81 -13.89
C VAL A 33 -10.53 -3.78 -14.61
N ILE A 34 -10.47 -5.06 -14.22
CA ILE A 34 -11.32 -6.14 -14.79
C ILE A 34 -12.43 -6.59 -13.84
N THR A 35 -12.32 -6.31 -12.56
CA THR A 35 -13.21 -6.62 -11.42
C THR A 35 -13.01 -7.99 -10.77
N ALA A 36 -13.53 -8.15 -9.55
CA ALA A 36 -13.36 -9.36 -8.75
C ALA A 36 -14.03 -10.61 -9.36
N GLU A 37 -14.99 -10.44 -10.25
CA GLU A 37 -15.67 -11.51 -10.94
C GLU A 37 -14.70 -12.30 -11.84
N ALA A 38 -13.77 -11.62 -12.49
CA ALA A 38 -12.72 -12.28 -13.29
C ALA A 38 -11.75 -13.08 -12.40
N CYS A 39 -11.49 -12.63 -11.17
CA CYS A 39 -10.65 -13.35 -10.22
C CYS A 39 -11.35 -14.60 -9.66
N ALA A 40 -12.68 -14.55 -9.51
CA ALA A 40 -13.48 -15.61 -8.89
C ALA A 40 -13.40 -16.96 -9.62
N SER A 41 -13.11 -16.95 -10.92
CA SER A 41 -12.97 -18.19 -11.72
C SER A 41 -11.89 -19.14 -11.18
N CYS A 42 -10.81 -18.58 -10.59
CA CYS A 42 -9.70 -19.36 -10.01
C CYS A 42 -9.56 -19.15 -8.50
N HIS A 43 -10.05 -18.02 -7.95
CA HIS A 43 -9.90 -17.57 -6.56
C HIS A 43 -11.25 -17.48 -5.84
N ALA A 44 -12.13 -18.47 -6.03
CA ALA A 44 -13.49 -18.44 -5.47
C ALA A 44 -13.50 -18.30 -3.94
N ASN A 45 -12.59 -19.00 -3.24
CA ASN A 45 -12.49 -18.95 -1.77
C ASN A 45 -12.02 -17.59 -1.26
N GLU A 46 -11.03 -17.00 -1.92
CA GLU A 46 -10.52 -15.67 -1.62
C GLU A 46 -11.61 -14.59 -1.83
N VAL A 47 -12.36 -14.70 -2.92
CA VAL A 47 -13.49 -13.81 -3.20
C VAL A 47 -14.61 -13.99 -2.18
N ALA A 48 -14.89 -15.22 -1.75
CA ALA A 48 -15.89 -15.49 -0.70
C ALA A 48 -15.50 -14.80 0.61
N VAL A 49 -14.25 -14.90 1.05
CA VAL A 49 -13.74 -14.18 2.23
C VAL A 49 -13.85 -12.67 2.04
N TRP A 50 -13.39 -12.13 0.90
CA TRP A 50 -13.47 -10.71 0.63
C TRP A 50 -14.91 -10.16 0.76
N LYS A 51 -15.91 -10.89 0.29
CA LYS A 51 -17.33 -10.51 0.41
C LYS A 51 -17.81 -10.38 1.84
N THR A 52 -17.14 -10.98 2.82
CA THR A 52 -17.47 -10.83 4.24
C THR A 52 -16.87 -9.56 4.87
N THR A 53 -15.94 -8.88 4.21
CA THR A 53 -15.17 -7.78 4.78
C THR A 53 -15.91 -6.43 4.73
N PRO A 54 -15.57 -5.48 5.61
CA PRO A 54 -16.02 -4.10 5.48
C PRO A 54 -15.60 -3.43 4.16
N HIS A 55 -14.46 -3.83 3.57
CA HIS A 55 -14.01 -3.34 2.28
C HIS A 55 -15.05 -3.61 1.18
N TYR A 56 -15.57 -4.83 1.11
CA TYR A 56 -16.65 -5.17 0.18
C TYR A 56 -17.93 -4.38 0.48
N ARG A 57 -18.37 -4.38 1.75
CA ARG A 57 -19.62 -3.72 2.16
C ARG A 57 -19.61 -2.21 2.00
N THR A 58 -18.43 -1.58 1.95
CA THR A 58 -18.27 -0.14 1.73
C THR A 58 -19.07 0.33 0.50
N PHE A 59 -19.17 -0.48 -0.56
CA PHE A 59 -19.90 -0.11 -1.77
C PHE A 59 -21.36 0.25 -1.51
N GLU A 60 -22.05 -0.53 -0.70
CA GLU A 60 -23.47 -0.30 -0.39
C GLU A 60 -23.70 0.53 0.87
N GLU A 61 -22.83 0.36 1.87
CA GLU A 61 -23.09 0.91 3.19
C GLU A 61 -22.59 2.34 3.36
N LEU A 62 -21.46 2.73 2.76
CA LEU A 62 -20.79 4.00 3.10
C LEU A 62 -21.72 5.20 2.92
N SER A 63 -22.42 5.28 1.80
CA SER A 63 -23.34 6.40 1.51
C SER A 63 -24.56 6.48 2.44
N ARG A 64 -24.85 5.40 3.16
CA ARG A 64 -25.97 5.33 4.11
C ARG A 64 -25.55 5.72 5.53
N ARG A 65 -24.24 5.64 5.85
CA ARG A 65 -23.71 5.93 7.20
C ARG A 65 -23.91 7.40 7.57
N PRO A 66 -24.47 7.72 8.76
CA PRO A 66 -24.68 9.10 9.20
C PRO A 66 -23.41 9.95 9.16
N GLN A 67 -22.29 9.40 9.61
CA GLN A 67 -20.99 10.10 9.60
C GLN A 67 -20.54 10.44 8.17
N ALA A 68 -20.68 9.51 7.21
CA ALA A 68 -20.31 9.79 5.82
C ALA A 68 -21.20 10.89 5.20
N LYS A 69 -22.50 10.89 5.53
CA LYS A 69 -23.42 11.97 5.12
C LYS A 69 -23.02 13.32 5.72
N GLN A 70 -22.59 13.34 6.99
CA GLN A 70 -22.11 14.57 7.63
C GLN A 70 -20.82 15.08 6.98
N ILE A 71 -19.84 14.20 6.74
CA ILE A 71 -18.60 14.55 6.02
C ILE A 71 -18.93 15.10 4.62
N CYS A 72 -19.83 14.47 3.88
CA CYS A 72 -20.27 14.97 2.58
C CYS A 72 -20.85 16.39 2.66
N ARG A 73 -21.68 16.68 3.66
CA ARG A 73 -22.21 18.05 3.89
C ARG A 73 -21.09 19.04 4.17
N ASN A 74 -20.20 18.72 5.09
CA ASN A 74 -19.07 19.58 5.47
C ASN A 74 -18.14 19.88 4.29
N MET A 75 -17.98 18.92 3.38
CA MET A 75 -17.13 19.03 2.20
C MET A 75 -17.84 19.60 0.97
N GLY A 76 -19.15 19.85 1.03
CA GLY A 76 -19.94 20.30 -0.11
C GLY A 76 -20.04 19.26 -1.24
N VAL A 77 -19.95 17.95 -0.93
CA VAL A 77 -20.04 16.87 -1.91
C VAL A 77 -21.37 16.14 -1.83
N ARG A 78 -21.92 15.76 -2.98
CA ARG A 78 -23.26 15.16 -3.06
C ARG A 78 -23.33 13.74 -2.45
N SER A 79 -22.30 12.93 -2.68
CA SER A 79 -22.21 11.57 -2.12
C SER A 79 -20.78 11.02 -2.25
N PRO A 80 -20.40 10.02 -1.42
CA PRO A 80 -19.09 9.39 -1.50
C PRO A 80 -18.75 8.81 -2.89
N LYS A 81 -19.71 8.19 -3.57
CA LYS A 81 -19.53 7.59 -4.91
C LYS A 81 -19.32 8.61 -6.04
N ARG A 82 -19.43 9.92 -5.75
CA ARG A 82 -19.30 11.00 -6.74
C ARG A 82 -18.18 12.00 -6.44
N SER A 83 -17.35 11.69 -5.47
CA SER A 83 -16.25 12.55 -5.06
C SER A 83 -14.93 11.79 -5.04
N ASN A 84 -13.93 12.27 -5.78
CA ASN A 84 -12.59 11.68 -5.79
C ASN A 84 -11.96 11.66 -4.40
N LEU A 85 -12.34 12.59 -3.50
CA LEU A 85 -11.92 12.60 -2.09
C LEU A 85 -12.29 11.30 -1.35
N CYS A 86 -13.42 10.68 -1.70
CA CYS A 86 -13.90 9.45 -1.08
C CYS A 86 -13.55 8.22 -1.91
N ILE A 87 -13.67 8.36 -3.24
CA ILE A 87 -13.48 7.26 -4.20
C ILE A 87 -12.09 6.65 -4.06
N SER A 88 -11.06 7.46 -3.93
CA SER A 88 -9.66 7.02 -3.87
C SER A 88 -9.33 6.00 -2.77
N CYS A 89 -10.11 6.02 -1.66
CA CYS A 89 -9.88 5.15 -0.50
C CYS A 89 -11.04 4.19 -0.20
N HIS A 90 -12.21 4.37 -0.82
CA HIS A 90 -13.39 3.60 -0.46
C HIS A 90 -13.98 2.77 -1.60
N TYR A 91 -13.51 2.96 -2.83
CA TYR A 91 -14.09 2.29 -4.00
C TYR A 91 -13.04 1.86 -5.01
N THR A 92 -13.29 0.74 -5.66
CA THR A 92 -12.60 0.34 -6.89
C THR A 92 -13.31 0.98 -8.06
N VAL A 93 -12.56 1.60 -8.96
CA VAL A 93 -13.06 2.36 -10.11
C VAL A 93 -12.74 1.62 -11.39
N LYS A 94 -13.69 1.55 -12.31
CA LYS A 94 -13.50 1.02 -13.66
C LYS A 94 -13.93 2.04 -14.71
N HIS A 95 -13.17 2.16 -15.78
CA HIS A 95 -13.55 2.94 -16.96
C HIS A 95 -14.61 2.21 -17.76
N LYS A 96 -15.77 2.82 -17.95
CA LYS A 96 -16.88 2.25 -18.72
C LYS A 96 -17.64 3.37 -19.44
N ASN A 97 -17.83 3.20 -20.75
CA ASN A 97 -18.58 4.15 -21.59
C ASN A 97 -18.06 5.59 -21.45
N GLY A 98 -16.74 5.78 -21.59
CA GLY A 98 -16.07 7.09 -21.54
C GLY A 98 -16.03 7.78 -20.17
N LYS A 99 -16.36 7.05 -19.09
CA LYS A 99 -16.39 7.61 -17.72
C LYS A 99 -15.86 6.61 -16.70
N ASP A 100 -15.16 7.14 -15.72
CA ASP A 100 -14.71 6.40 -14.55
C ASP A 100 -15.86 6.29 -13.53
N ARG A 101 -16.16 5.06 -13.11
CA ARG A 101 -17.27 4.78 -12.19
C ARG A 101 -16.85 3.82 -11.09
N PRO A 102 -17.22 4.07 -9.83
CA PRO A 102 -17.13 3.08 -8.77
C PRO A 102 -17.94 1.83 -9.14
N VAL A 103 -17.28 0.66 -9.10
CA VAL A 103 -17.89 -0.64 -9.45
C VAL A 103 -17.99 -1.58 -8.26
N SER A 104 -17.17 -1.37 -7.22
CA SER A 104 -17.20 -2.12 -5.96
C SER A 104 -16.64 -1.28 -4.82
N GLY A 105 -16.70 -1.78 -3.60
CA GLY A 105 -15.83 -1.33 -2.51
C GLY A 105 -14.36 -1.62 -2.83
N ILE A 106 -13.50 -1.51 -1.84
CA ILE A 106 -12.08 -1.87 -2.04
C ILE A 106 -12.00 -3.36 -2.36
N SER A 107 -11.52 -3.68 -3.57
CA SER A 107 -11.50 -5.06 -4.11
C SER A 107 -10.08 -5.60 -4.29
N CYS A 108 -9.97 -6.78 -4.86
CA CYS A 108 -8.72 -7.47 -5.17
C CYS A 108 -7.69 -6.53 -5.81
N GLU A 109 -8.11 -5.83 -6.86
CA GLU A 109 -7.23 -4.96 -7.64
C GLU A 109 -6.76 -3.70 -6.87
N SER A 110 -7.51 -3.25 -5.87
CA SER A 110 -7.07 -2.14 -5.02
C SER A 110 -5.78 -2.49 -4.24
N CYS A 111 -5.61 -3.76 -3.87
CA CYS A 111 -4.42 -4.27 -3.20
C CYS A 111 -3.43 -4.91 -4.17
N HIS A 112 -3.90 -5.65 -5.18
CA HIS A 112 -3.05 -6.43 -6.08
C HIS A 112 -2.68 -5.73 -7.39
N GLY A 113 -3.21 -4.53 -7.64
CA GLY A 113 -3.03 -3.78 -8.90
C GLY A 113 -4.08 -4.12 -9.94
N ALA A 114 -4.38 -3.17 -10.84
CA ALA A 114 -5.32 -3.37 -11.94
C ALA A 114 -4.85 -4.52 -12.84
N ALA A 115 -5.74 -5.48 -13.12
CA ALA A 115 -5.31 -6.82 -13.51
C ALA A 115 -5.21 -7.07 -15.01
N LYS A 116 -5.69 -6.16 -15.85
CA LYS A 116 -5.78 -6.39 -17.30
C LYS A 116 -4.47 -6.85 -17.93
N ASP A 117 -3.35 -6.26 -17.53
CA ASP A 117 -2.07 -6.51 -18.20
C ASP A 117 -1.34 -7.75 -17.63
N TRP A 118 -1.59 -8.10 -16.38
CA TRP A 118 -0.90 -9.20 -15.72
C TRP A 118 -1.76 -10.45 -15.50
N LEU A 119 -3.06 -10.40 -15.80
CA LEU A 119 -3.99 -11.49 -15.51
C LEU A 119 -3.55 -12.84 -16.08
N THR A 120 -3.14 -12.87 -17.34
CA THR A 120 -2.69 -14.10 -18.01
C THR A 120 -1.27 -14.48 -17.63
N GLU A 121 -0.42 -13.49 -17.32
CA GLU A 121 0.97 -13.74 -16.96
C GLU A 121 1.13 -14.38 -15.59
N HIS A 122 0.34 -13.94 -14.58
CA HIS A 122 0.51 -14.41 -13.20
C HIS A 122 0.23 -15.91 -13.01
N ASN A 123 -0.47 -16.55 -13.93
CA ASN A 123 -0.77 -17.98 -13.92
C ASN A 123 -0.19 -18.73 -15.13
N ASN A 124 0.73 -18.12 -15.87
CA ASN A 124 1.43 -18.74 -16.99
C ASN A 124 2.57 -19.62 -16.48
N TYR A 125 2.34 -20.91 -16.34
CA TYR A 125 3.33 -21.88 -15.87
C TYR A 125 4.26 -22.41 -16.98
N GLY A 126 4.26 -21.76 -18.15
CA GLY A 126 5.20 -22.04 -19.26
C GLY A 126 4.67 -23.00 -20.33
N SER A 127 3.62 -23.78 -20.07
CA SER A 127 2.94 -24.58 -21.08
C SER A 127 1.47 -24.81 -20.72
N PRO A 128 0.61 -25.18 -21.70
CA PRO A 128 -0.81 -25.44 -21.45
C PRO A 128 -1.10 -26.58 -20.46
N THR A 129 -0.16 -27.50 -20.31
CA THR A 129 -0.27 -28.66 -19.39
C THR A 129 0.46 -28.45 -18.07
N ALA A 130 1.27 -27.40 -17.96
CA ALA A 130 2.00 -27.10 -16.74
C ALA A 130 1.04 -26.58 -15.65
N THR A 131 1.36 -26.93 -14.41
CA THR A 131 0.61 -26.56 -13.22
C THR A 131 1.55 -25.89 -12.20
N LYS A 132 0.98 -25.26 -11.19
CA LYS A 132 1.75 -24.69 -10.07
C LYS A 132 2.71 -25.72 -9.44
N SER A 133 2.34 -27.00 -9.39
CA SER A 133 3.16 -28.07 -8.80
C SER A 133 4.31 -28.52 -9.70
N SER A 134 4.23 -28.31 -11.01
CA SER A 134 5.30 -28.65 -11.96
C SER A 134 6.25 -27.49 -12.26
N GLU A 135 5.94 -26.30 -11.74
CA GLU A 135 6.77 -25.10 -11.95
C GLU A 135 8.07 -25.14 -11.15
N SER A 136 9.21 -24.97 -11.82
CA SER A 136 10.49 -24.83 -11.12
C SER A 136 10.59 -23.50 -10.34
N PRO A 137 11.42 -23.42 -9.28
CA PRO A 137 11.64 -22.16 -8.56
C PRO A 137 12.05 -21.00 -9.46
N ALA A 138 12.94 -21.25 -10.43
CA ALA A 138 13.41 -20.23 -11.37
C ALA A 138 12.27 -19.72 -12.29
N MET A 139 11.45 -20.60 -12.83
CA MET A 139 10.28 -20.22 -13.66
C MET A 139 9.27 -19.43 -12.84
N ARG A 140 9.02 -19.86 -11.60
CA ARG A 140 8.15 -19.12 -10.68
C ARG A 140 8.67 -17.70 -10.42
N ASP A 141 9.98 -17.56 -10.22
CA ASP A 141 10.60 -16.26 -9.96
C ASP A 141 10.46 -15.33 -11.16
N GLN A 142 10.72 -15.84 -12.37
CA GLN A 142 10.53 -15.09 -13.61
C GLN A 142 9.07 -14.68 -13.81
N ARG A 143 8.13 -15.60 -13.66
CA ARG A 143 6.69 -15.32 -13.78
C ARG A 143 6.21 -14.25 -12.81
N LEU A 144 6.61 -14.34 -11.53
CA LEU A 144 6.23 -13.36 -10.53
C LEU A 144 6.90 -12.00 -10.74
N ALA A 145 8.16 -11.98 -11.21
CA ALA A 145 8.84 -10.75 -11.59
C ALA A 145 8.15 -10.08 -12.78
N LYS A 146 7.84 -10.84 -13.82
CA LYS A 146 7.13 -10.35 -15.00
C LYS A 146 5.73 -9.81 -14.66
N SER A 147 5.01 -10.52 -13.81
CA SER A 147 3.70 -10.04 -13.33
C SER A 147 3.82 -8.72 -12.57
N ALA A 148 4.90 -8.55 -11.77
CA ALA A 148 5.15 -7.31 -11.05
C ALA A 148 5.49 -6.14 -12.00
N GLU A 149 6.29 -6.37 -13.04
CA GLU A 149 6.57 -5.38 -14.10
C GLU A 149 5.29 -4.89 -14.80
N LEU A 150 4.33 -5.79 -14.97
CA LEU A 150 3.01 -5.49 -15.53
C LEU A 150 2.04 -4.84 -14.53
N GLY A 151 2.49 -4.56 -13.31
CA GLY A 151 1.76 -3.83 -12.28
C GLY A 151 1.09 -4.69 -11.21
N MET A 152 1.35 -6.01 -11.17
CA MET A 152 0.86 -6.85 -10.10
C MET A 152 1.61 -6.57 -8.80
N ARG A 153 0.90 -6.30 -7.74
CA ARG A 153 1.42 -6.34 -6.37
C ARG A 153 1.17 -7.73 -5.80
N ASN A 154 2.20 -8.53 -5.73
CA ASN A 154 2.13 -9.90 -5.21
C ASN A 154 2.85 -10.03 -3.86
N THR A 155 2.75 -11.19 -3.24
CA THR A 155 3.32 -11.41 -1.90
C THR A 155 4.85 -11.37 -1.84
N ARG A 156 5.57 -11.38 -2.97
CA ARG A 156 7.02 -11.10 -3.02
C ARG A 156 7.29 -9.61 -2.83
N ASN A 157 6.39 -8.76 -3.32
CA ASN A 157 6.45 -7.31 -3.14
C ASN A 157 5.69 -6.92 -1.88
N LEU A 158 6.09 -7.47 -0.73
CA LEU A 158 5.40 -7.23 0.55
C LEU A 158 5.28 -5.74 0.86
N TYR A 159 6.32 -4.95 0.55
CA TYR A 159 6.29 -3.52 0.80
C TYR A 159 5.19 -2.81 0.00
N ASP A 160 4.98 -3.19 -1.25
CA ASP A 160 3.92 -2.61 -2.09
C ASP A 160 2.52 -3.00 -1.60
N ILE A 161 2.36 -4.21 -1.07
CA ILE A 161 1.10 -4.62 -0.40
C ILE A 161 0.88 -3.77 0.86
N ALA A 162 1.88 -3.63 1.74
CA ALA A 162 1.79 -2.78 2.93
C ALA A 162 1.49 -1.32 2.57
N SER A 163 2.16 -0.79 1.55
CA SER A 163 1.93 0.55 1.00
C SER A 163 0.48 0.76 0.56
N SER A 164 -0.13 -0.22 -0.09
CA SER A 164 -1.54 -0.11 -0.52
C SER A 164 -2.51 0.02 0.66
N CYS A 165 -2.19 -0.57 1.81
CA CYS A 165 -2.96 -0.41 3.04
C CYS A 165 -2.77 1.00 3.64
N HIS A 166 -1.51 1.38 3.87
CA HIS A 166 -1.17 2.64 4.54
C HIS A 166 -1.58 3.87 3.73
N ASN A 167 -1.58 3.79 2.40
CA ASN A 167 -2.07 4.85 1.53
C ASN A 167 -3.48 5.35 1.90
N CYS A 168 -4.39 4.43 2.25
CA CYS A 168 -5.74 4.79 2.66
C CYS A 168 -5.85 4.97 4.18
N HIS A 169 -5.18 4.13 4.97
CA HIS A 169 -5.33 4.10 6.42
C HIS A 169 -4.62 5.26 7.15
N THR A 170 -3.74 6.02 6.48
CA THR A 170 -3.16 7.27 7.01
C THR A 170 -4.02 8.51 6.68
N VAL A 171 -5.00 8.40 5.77
CA VAL A 171 -5.89 9.51 5.37
C VAL A 171 -5.11 10.77 4.97
N PRO A 172 -4.33 10.76 3.88
CA PRO A 172 -3.43 11.85 3.51
C PRO A 172 -4.17 13.05 2.89
N ASN A 173 -5.12 13.64 3.63
CA ASN A 173 -5.92 14.78 3.17
C ASN A 173 -6.32 15.69 4.34
N GLU A 174 -5.60 16.80 4.47
CA GLU A 174 -5.79 17.75 5.55
C GLU A 174 -7.19 18.37 5.58
N LYS A 175 -7.72 18.80 4.42
CA LYS A 175 -9.05 19.40 4.34
C LYS A 175 -10.15 18.40 4.70
N LEU A 176 -10.03 17.15 4.29
CA LEU A 176 -10.98 16.09 4.62
C LEU A 176 -11.07 15.86 6.15
N VAL A 177 -9.94 15.97 6.84
CA VAL A 177 -9.88 15.82 8.31
C VAL A 177 -10.35 17.10 9.01
N ASN A 178 -9.70 18.22 8.73
CA ASN A 178 -9.89 19.46 9.49
C ASN A 178 -11.25 20.12 9.23
N VAL A 179 -11.75 20.04 8.00
CA VAL A 179 -13.04 20.62 7.60
C VAL A 179 -14.13 19.54 7.51
N GLY A 180 -13.79 18.40 6.88
CA GLY A 180 -14.74 17.31 6.67
C GLY A 180 -15.15 16.59 7.94
N GLY A 181 -14.28 16.53 8.95
CA GLY A 181 -14.51 15.76 10.18
C GLY A 181 -14.21 14.27 10.01
N HIS A 182 -13.46 13.89 8.96
CA HIS A 182 -12.94 12.54 8.83
C HIS A 182 -11.85 12.27 9.89
N ARG A 183 -11.69 11.04 10.33
CA ARG A 183 -10.57 10.69 11.21
C ARG A 183 -9.23 10.95 10.50
N ALA A 184 -8.22 11.44 11.23
CA ALA A 184 -6.91 11.74 10.67
C ALA A 184 -6.09 10.51 10.28
N ALA A 185 -6.38 9.35 10.88
CA ALA A 185 -5.77 8.05 10.55
C ALA A 185 -6.59 6.93 11.17
N THR A 186 -6.30 5.69 10.79
CA THR A 186 -6.78 4.50 11.51
C THR A 186 -5.80 4.22 12.65
N GLU A 187 -6.13 4.68 13.85
CA GLU A 187 -5.22 4.72 15.00
C GLU A 187 -4.61 3.35 15.35
N LYS A 188 -5.43 2.30 15.30
CA LYS A 188 -5.03 0.93 15.67
C LYS A 188 -4.66 0.06 14.47
N PHE A 189 -4.41 0.66 13.30
CA PHE A 189 -4.01 -0.14 12.15
C PHE A 189 -2.63 -0.76 12.37
N GLU A 190 -2.54 -2.07 12.25
CA GLU A 190 -1.32 -2.87 12.31
C GLU A 190 -1.39 -3.96 11.24
N LEU A 191 -0.34 -4.09 10.42
CA LEU A 191 -0.37 -4.89 9.21
C LEU A 191 -0.63 -6.37 9.47
N VAL A 192 0.00 -6.96 10.49
CA VAL A 192 -0.16 -8.39 10.81
C VAL A 192 -1.57 -8.67 11.33
N ALA A 193 -2.06 -7.87 12.29
CA ALA A 193 -3.39 -8.06 12.88
C ALA A 193 -4.50 -7.99 11.82
N TYR A 194 -4.40 -7.06 10.86
CA TYR A 194 -5.40 -6.91 9.80
C TYR A 194 -5.25 -7.97 8.71
N SER A 195 -4.03 -8.26 8.25
CA SER A 195 -3.78 -9.21 7.17
C SER A 195 -3.96 -10.67 7.57
N GLN A 196 -3.70 -11.01 8.84
CA GLN A 196 -3.93 -12.36 9.36
C GLN A 196 -5.33 -12.54 9.99
N GLY A 197 -6.05 -11.44 10.21
CA GLY A 197 -7.44 -11.43 10.67
C GLY A 197 -8.40 -11.22 9.50
N LEU A 198 -8.91 -9.99 9.41
CA LEU A 198 -9.97 -9.56 8.50
C LEU A 198 -9.70 -9.85 7.02
N MET A 199 -8.46 -9.65 6.59
CA MET A 199 -8.06 -9.75 5.18
C MET A 199 -7.37 -11.07 4.84
N ARG A 200 -7.29 -12.03 5.75
CA ARG A 200 -6.61 -13.30 5.48
C ARG A 200 -7.37 -14.11 4.43
N HIS A 201 -6.70 -14.42 3.33
CA HIS A 201 -7.21 -15.23 2.22
C HIS A 201 -6.08 -16.07 1.59
N ASN A 202 -5.38 -16.84 2.42
CA ASN A 202 -4.19 -17.62 2.03
C ASN A 202 -4.52 -19.05 1.56
N PHE A 203 -5.60 -19.24 0.82
CA PHE A 203 -6.03 -20.57 0.36
C PHE A 203 -5.02 -21.22 -0.58
N LEU A 204 -4.34 -20.45 -1.45
CA LEU A 204 -3.28 -20.98 -2.31
C LEU A 204 -2.14 -21.67 -1.55
N ARG A 205 -1.90 -21.33 -0.29
CA ARG A 205 -0.92 -22.00 0.58
C ARG A 205 -1.51 -23.20 1.32
N GLY A 206 -2.83 -23.27 1.44
CA GLY A 206 -3.61 -24.33 2.07
C GLY A 206 -4.26 -25.27 1.07
N ASN A 207 -3.62 -25.53 -0.09
CA ASN A 207 -4.11 -26.39 -1.17
C ASN A 207 -5.53 -26.04 -1.63
N ASN A 208 -5.86 -24.75 -1.67
CA ASN A 208 -7.17 -24.19 -1.99
C ASN A 208 -8.32 -24.63 -1.06
N THR A 209 -8.05 -25.27 0.06
CA THR A 209 -9.06 -25.77 1.00
C THR A 209 -9.04 -25.03 2.33
N THR A 210 -7.85 -24.65 2.80
CA THR A 210 -7.68 -24.06 4.13
C THR A 210 -7.12 -22.65 4.05
N ASN A 211 -7.74 -21.70 4.75
CA ASN A 211 -7.24 -20.34 4.89
C ASN A 211 -6.13 -20.26 5.94
N VAL A 212 -4.90 -20.64 5.55
CA VAL A 212 -3.78 -20.78 6.48
C VAL A 212 -3.20 -19.45 6.92
N GLN A 213 -2.72 -19.38 8.16
CA GLN A 213 -1.92 -18.27 8.65
C GLN A 213 -0.52 -18.28 8.01
N SER A 214 0.10 -17.12 7.88
CA SER A 214 1.51 -17.01 7.48
C SER A 214 2.43 -17.65 8.53
N SER A 215 3.61 -18.15 8.10
CA SER A 215 4.61 -18.67 9.02
C SER A 215 5.12 -17.58 9.99
N ARG A 216 5.72 -18.01 11.09
CA ARG A 216 6.25 -17.12 12.12
C ARG A 216 7.27 -16.15 11.56
N GLU A 217 8.20 -16.65 10.75
CA GLU A 217 9.23 -15.88 10.07
C GLU A 217 8.59 -14.80 9.17
N ARG A 218 7.58 -15.18 8.42
CA ARG A 218 6.84 -14.24 7.58
C ARG A 218 6.12 -13.17 8.38
N LEU A 219 5.53 -13.52 9.53
CA LEU A 219 4.88 -12.56 10.43
C LEU A 219 5.88 -11.55 11.00
N ARG A 220 7.10 -11.97 11.35
CA ARG A 220 8.17 -11.09 11.80
C ARG A 220 8.50 -10.03 10.74
N VAL A 221 8.72 -10.45 9.50
CA VAL A 221 8.98 -9.52 8.38
C VAL A 221 7.80 -8.59 8.14
N MET A 222 6.57 -9.12 8.16
CA MET A 222 5.34 -8.32 7.97
C MET A 222 5.19 -7.25 9.06
N TYR A 223 5.52 -7.56 10.30
CA TYR A 223 5.44 -6.62 11.41
C TYR A 223 6.38 -5.44 11.20
N VAL A 224 7.66 -5.72 10.93
CA VAL A 224 8.67 -4.66 10.72
C VAL A 224 8.35 -3.85 9.45
N VAL A 225 8.00 -4.51 8.35
CA VAL A 225 7.57 -3.84 7.12
C VAL A 225 6.34 -2.95 7.37
N GLY A 226 5.41 -3.42 8.19
CA GLY A 226 4.25 -2.63 8.59
C GLY A 226 4.63 -1.34 9.35
N LEU A 227 5.61 -1.42 10.25
CA LEU A 227 6.12 -0.24 10.97
C LEU A 227 6.84 0.73 10.03
N ILE A 228 7.68 0.22 9.11
CA ILE A 228 8.41 1.06 8.16
C ILE A 228 7.44 1.75 7.19
N ALA A 229 6.45 1.03 6.65
CA ALA A 229 5.45 1.60 5.77
C ALA A 229 4.56 2.63 6.50
N ASP A 230 4.21 2.38 7.77
CA ASP A 230 3.48 3.35 8.59
C ASP A 230 4.31 4.63 8.81
N LEU A 231 5.61 4.50 9.08
CA LEU A 231 6.51 5.65 9.19
C LEU A 231 6.57 6.42 7.86
N GLU A 232 6.79 5.75 6.72
CA GLU A 232 6.80 6.39 5.40
C GLU A 232 5.51 7.19 5.16
N TYR A 233 4.35 6.53 5.27
CA TYR A 233 3.07 7.15 4.93
C TYR A 233 2.65 8.23 5.92
N SER A 234 3.00 8.11 7.20
CA SER A 234 2.79 9.17 8.20
C SER A 234 3.69 10.38 7.93
N THR A 235 4.92 10.16 7.47
CA THR A 235 5.83 11.23 7.03
C THR A 235 5.29 11.92 5.77
N ARG A 236 4.82 11.17 4.77
CA ARG A 236 4.15 11.74 3.59
C ARG A 236 2.89 12.53 3.95
N ALA A 237 2.09 12.02 4.89
CA ALA A 237 0.91 12.74 5.36
C ALA A 237 1.31 14.03 6.09
N THR A 238 2.38 14.02 6.90
CA THR A 238 2.92 15.22 7.57
C THR A 238 3.42 16.24 6.53
N ALA A 239 4.02 15.79 5.43
CA ALA A 239 4.46 16.65 4.32
C ALA A 239 3.30 17.46 3.69
N LEU A 240 2.06 16.99 3.82
CA LEU A 240 0.87 17.69 3.32
C LEU A 240 0.25 18.65 4.34
N ALA A 241 0.75 18.70 5.57
CA ALA A 241 0.20 19.56 6.61
C ALA A 241 0.57 21.03 6.38
N THR A 242 -0.45 21.90 6.35
CA THR A 242 -0.29 23.35 6.22
C THR A 242 -0.69 24.11 7.48
N GLN A 243 -1.37 23.43 8.40
CA GLN A 243 -1.87 24.00 9.64
C GLN A 243 -1.50 23.13 10.84
N LYS A 244 -1.15 23.77 11.96
CA LYS A 244 -0.92 23.11 13.24
C LYS A 244 -2.28 22.80 13.91
N SER A 245 -3.03 21.86 13.34
CA SER A 245 -4.36 21.47 13.80
C SER A 245 -4.49 19.94 13.86
N VAL A 246 -5.70 19.42 14.00
CA VAL A 246 -5.96 17.97 14.21
C VAL A 246 -5.20 17.09 13.21
N TYR A 247 -5.26 17.40 11.91
CA TYR A 247 -4.54 16.61 10.90
C TYR A 247 -3.03 16.62 11.14
N GLY A 248 -2.42 17.81 11.13
CA GLY A 248 -0.96 17.96 11.22
C GLY A 248 -0.40 17.34 12.50
N LEU A 249 -1.04 17.60 13.65
CA LEU A 249 -0.62 17.03 14.94
C LEU A 249 -0.73 15.50 14.97
N THR A 250 -1.82 14.95 14.44
CA THR A 250 -2.03 13.49 14.46
C THR A 250 -1.03 12.75 13.57
N VAL A 251 -0.81 13.21 12.33
CA VAL A 251 0.10 12.51 11.41
C VAL A 251 1.56 12.65 11.81
N ALA A 252 1.98 13.82 12.32
CA ALA A 252 3.32 14.03 12.85
C ALA A 252 3.58 13.18 14.11
N GLY A 253 2.63 13.16 15.04
CA GLY A 253 2.71 12.32 16.24
C GLY A 253 2.77 10.82 15.90
N ARG A 254 2.04 10.39 14.85
CA ARG A 254 2.11 9.01 14.37
C ARG A 254 3.48 8.68 13.79
N ALA A 255 4.06 9.55 12.96
CA ALA A 255 5.40 9.37 12.41
C ALA A 255 6.45 9.27 13.53
N ALA A 256 6.45 10.19 14.50
CA ALA A 256 7.35 10.16 15.63
C ALA A 256 7.21 8.87 16.47
N LYS A 257 5.97 8.42 16.72
CA LYS A 257 5.71 7.16 17.43
C LYS A 257 6.29 5.95 16.69
N LYS A 258 6.14 5.90 15.36
CA LYS A 258 6.65 4.78 14.56
C LYS A 258 8.18 4.78 14.48
N ALA A 259 8.78 5.94 14.34
CA ALA A 259 10.24 6.09 14.41
C ALA A 259 10.78 5.58 15.75
N LYS A 260 10.13 5.95 16.88
CA LYS A 260 10.51 5.44 18.20
C LYS A 260 10.42 3.91 18.29
N GLN A 261 9.32 3.31 17.82
CA GLN A 261 9.16 1.85 17.81
C GLN A 261 10.26 1.15 16.99
N LEU A 262 10.61 1.69 15.81
CA LEU A 262 11.67 1.16 14.98
C LEU A 262 13.05 1.34 15.61
N TYR A 263 13.28 2.45 16.32
CA TYR A 263 14.51 2.69 17.07
C TYR A 263 14.68 1.67 18.22
N GLU A 264 13.64 1.47 19.03
CA GLU A 264 13.63 0.48 20.11
C GLU A 264 13.91 -0.94 19.59
N LEU A 265 13.34 -1.29 18.41
CA LEU A 265 13.58 -2.55 17.76
C LEU A 265 15.01 -2.67 17.23
N GLN A 266 15.58 -1.60 16.66
CA GLN A 266 16.94 -1.56 16.15
C GLN A 266 17.99 -1.80 17.25
N GLN A 267 17.75 -1.32 18.46
CA GLN A 267 18.66 -1.57 19.59
C GLN A 267 18.80 -3.07 19.92
N GLN A 268 17.89 -3.90 19.47
CA GLN A 268 17.88 -5.34 19.70
C GLN A 268 18.26 -6.15 18.44
N LEU A 269 17.96 -5.63 17.24
CA LEU A 269 18.21 -6.34 15.98
C LEU A 269 19.59 -6.06 15.40
N ASP A 270 20.11 -4.86 15.60
CA ASP A 270 21.31 -4.35 14.93
C ASP A 270 21.31 -4.60 13.41
N ASP A 271 20.17 -4.31 12.76
CA ASP A 271 19.95 -4.59 11.36
C ASP A 271 20.38 -3.42 10.49
N PRO A 272 21.28 -3.62 9.50
CA PRO A 272 21.83 -2.52 8.69
C PRO A 272 20.77 -1.85 7.80
N VAL A 273 19.71 -2.56 7.40
CA VAL A 273 18.64 -1.98 6.57
C VAL A 273 17.70 -1.14 7.44
N LEU A 274 17.37 -1.62 8.64
CA LEU A 274 16.59 -0.84 9.61
C LEU A 274 17.35 0.42 10.05
N GLN A 275 18.68 0.34 10.18
CA GLN A 275 19.53 1.51 10.43
C GLN A 275 19.40 2.55 9.31
N LYS A 276 19.33 2.16 8.02
CA LYS A 276 19.09 3.10 6.91
C LYS A 276 17.78 3.85 7.07
N VAL A 277 16.69 3.16 7.49
CA VAL A 277 15.39 3.79 7.76
C VAL A 277 15.50 4.86 8.84
N LEU A 278 16.19 4.55 9.94
CA LEU A 278 16.35 5.47 11.06
C LEU A 278 17.23 6.67 10.71
N VAL A 279 18.32 6.45 9.97
CA VAL A 279 19.20 7.53 9.47
C VAL A 279 18.41 8.47 8.53
N ALA A 280 17.62 7.92 7.63
CA ALA A 280 16.79 8.73 6.75
C ALA A 280 15.81 9.63 7.53
N PHE A 281 15.25 9.12 8.63
CA PHE A 281 14.28 9.87 9.44
C PHE A 281 14.93 10.80 10.49
N ALA A 282 16.19 10.59 10.88
CA ALA A 282 16.83 11.30 11.98
C ALA A 282 16.88 12.83 11.79
N GLY A 283 16.93 13.31 10.53
CA GLY A 283 16.91 14.74 10.20
C GLY A 283 15.50 15.30 9.93
N ALA A 284 14.44 14.53 10.13
CA ALA A 284 13.09 14.93 9.76
C ALA A 284 12.53 16.03 10.70
N GLU A 285 12.34 17.21 10.17
CA GLU A 285 11.59 18.26 10.87
C GLU A 285 10.09 18.11 10.60
N LEU A 286 9.37 17.48 11.54
CA LEU A 286 7.92 17.26 11.45
C LEU A 286 7.13 18.55 11.67
N LYS A 287 7.35 19.53 10.79
CA LYS A 287 6.70 20.85 10.79
C LYS A 287 5.77 21.03 9.60
N ILE A 288 4.84 21.98 9.72
CA ILE A 288 3.94 22.40 8.63
C ILE A 288 4.74 23.02 7.48
N ASN A 289 4.20 22.91 6.25
CA ASN A 289 4.78 23.47 5.03
C ASN A 289 6.20 22.94 4.71
N ASN A 290 6.52 21.73 5.16
CA ASN A 290 7.81 21.08 4.91
C ASN A 290 7.73 19.95 3.88
N ARG A 291 6.99 20.19 2.80
CA ARG A 291 6.64 19.15 1.83
C ARG A 291 7.85 18.53 1.13
N SER A 292 8.76 19.35 0.65
CA SER A 292 9.91 18.88 -0.16
C SER A 292 10.82 17.96 0.64
N GLU A 293 11.23 18.40 1.83
CA GLU A 293 12.12 17.63 2.71
C GLU A 293 11.47 16.32 3.16
N LEU A 294 10.24 16.38 3.71
CA LEU A 294 9.56 15.21 4.24
C LEU A 294 9.20 14.20 3.14
N THR A 295 8.95 14.66 1.90
CA THR A 295 8.75 13.74 0.77
C THR A 295 10.04 13.01 0.43
N GLY A 296 11.18 13.72 0.36
CA GLY A 296 12.48 13.10 0.11
C GLY A 296 12.89 12.08 1.17
N ILE A 297 12.62 12.40 2.45
CA ILE A 297 12.83 11.47 3.57
C ILE A 297 11.95 10.22 3.40
N ALA A 298 10.68 10.40 3.09
CA ALA A 298 9.76 9.29 2.88
C ALA A 298 10.17 8.39 1.71
N ASP A 299 10.76 8.95 0.65
CA ASP A 299 11.28 8.17 -0.48
C ASP A 299 12.48 7.30 -0.07
N GLN A 300 13.39 7.82 0.77
CA GLN A 300 14.49 7.05 1.33
C GLN A 300 14.01 5.92 2.26
N ILE A 301 13.01 6.21 3.12
CA ILE A 301 12.36 5.20 3.97
C ILE A 301 11.75 4.08 3.12
N ARG A 302 11.05 4.43 2.03
CA ARG A 302 10.48 3.47 1.08
C ARG A 302 11.54 2.56 0.48
N GLN A 303 12.66 3.13 0.03
CA GLN A 303 13.75 2.37 -0.56
C GLN A 303 14.30 1.33 0.43
N ALA A 304 14.62 1.74 1.65
CA ALA A 304 15.09 0.84 2.69
C ALA A 304 14.02 -0.19 3.10
N GLY A 305 12.75 0.22 3.19
CA GLY A 305 11.64 -0.68 3.50
C GLY A 305 11.44 -1.76 2.44
N THR A 306 11.63 -1.43 1.17
CA THR A 306 11.58 -2.40 0.07
C THR A 306 12.74 -3.41 0.17
N GLU A 307 13.94 -2.94 0.54
CA GLU A 307 15.09 -3.80 0.82
C GLU A 307 14.82 -4.73 2.02
N PHE A 308 14.18 -4.24 3.08
CA PHE A 308 13.84 -5.06 4.25
C PHE A 308 12.80 -6.13 3.92
N ALA A 309 11.85 -5.83 3.05
CA ALA A 309 10.70 -6.68 2.76
C ALA A 309 11.03 -8.02 2.07
N VAL A 310 12.25 -8.16 1.53
CA VAL A 310 12.72 -9.40 0.89
C VAL A 310 13.41 -10.37 1.85
N LYS A 311 13.60 -9.99 3.12
CA LYS A 311 14.17 -10.87 4.14
C LYS A 311 13.28 -12.10 4.36
N ASP A 312 13.88 -13.20 4.77
CA ASP A 312 13.19 -14.46 5.04
C ASP A 312 12.61 -14.56 6.47
N GLY A 313 13.03 -13.65 7.36
CA GLY A 313 12.58 -13.58 8.76
C GLY A 313 13.46 -14.36 9.74
N SER A 314 14.54 -14.98 9.28
CA SER A 314 15.58 -15.53 10.17
C SER A 314 16.32 -14.38 10.86
N GLY A 315 16.74 -14.58 12.09
CA GLY A 315 17.41 -13.55 12.89
C GLY A 315 16.48 -12.43 13.38
N LEU A 316 15.16 -12.55 13.19
CA LEU A 316 14.16 -11.58 13.66
C LEU A 316 13.36 -12.09 14.88
N GLU A 317 13.89 -13.05 15.65
CA GLU A 317 13.19 -13.68 16.79
C GLU A 317 12.78 -12.67 17.87
N VAL A 318 13.52 -11.60 18.03
CA VAL A 318 13.21 -10.51 18.97
C VAL A 318 11.88 -9.83 18.66
N VAL A 319 11.34 -9.98 17.44
CA VAL A 319 10.03 -9.47 17.04
C VAL A 319 8.88 -10.33 17.63
N ASP A 320 9.14 -11.58 17.99
CA ASP A 320 8.09 -12.52 18.42
C ASP A 320 7.20 -12.02 19.58
N PRO A 321 7.72 -11.40 20.63
CA PRO A 321 6.89 -10.85 21.70
C PRO A 321 6.03 -9.65 21.27
N LEU A 322 6.38 -9.00 20.13
CA LEU A 322 5.69 -7.82 19.60
C LEU A 322 4.59 -8.20 18.60
N LEU A 323 4.58 -9.45 18.12
CA LEU A 323 3.54 -9.90 17.20
C LEU A 323 2.18 -9.91 17.90
N PRO A 324 1.11 -9.43 17.24
CA PRO A 324 -0.22 -9.52 17.80
C PRO A 324 -0.60 -11.00 18.01
N SER A 325 -1.18 -11.28 19.17
CA SER A 325 -1.77 -12.60 19.43
C SER A 325 -2.96 -12.87 18.49
N GLN A 326 -3.34 -14.12 18.32
CA GLN A 326 -4.49 -14.48 17.47
C GLN A 326 -5.79 -13.81 17.94
N ASP A 327 -5.94 -13.57 19.24
CA ASP A 327 -7.11 -12.89 19.82
C ASP A 327 -7.16 -11.40 19.44
N ASN A 328 -6.02 -10.82 19.11
CA ASN A 328 -5.87 -9.45 18.65
C ASN A 328 -5.97 -9.29 17.12
N PHE A 329 -6.18 -10.38 16.38
CA PHE A 329 -6.44 -10.29 14.95
C PHE A 329 -7.77 -9.59 14.72
N VAL A 330 -7.71 -8.47 14.00
CA VAL A 330 -8.89 -7.66 13.75
C VAL A 330 -9.93 -8.49 13.01
N TRP A 331 -11.05 -8.65 13.66
CA TRP A 331 -12.21 -9.39 13.24
C TRP A 331 -11.95 -10.80 12.67
N GLN A 332 -11.99 -11.78 13.51
CA GLN A 332 -12.31 -13.12 13.07
C GLN A 332 -13.79 -13.11 12.68
N ALA A 333 -14.10 -13.36 11.41
CA ALA A 333 -15.48 -13.65 11.03
C ALA A 333 -15.98 -14.70 12.03
N SER A 334 -17.08 -14.40 12.72
CA SER A 334 -17.74 -15.35 13.61
C SER A 334 -17.81 -16.70 12.90
N ARG A 335 -17.19 -17.69 13.50
CA ARG A 335 -17.11 -19.08 13.04
C ARG A 335 -18.50 -19.62 12.77
#